data_3d955ff6b6bfed82eeecacb1199f4f08
#
_entry.id   3d955ff6b6bfed82eeecacb1199f4f08
#
_cell.length_a   1.000
_cell.length_b   1.000
_cell.length_c   1.000
_cell.angle_alpha   90.00
_cell.angle_beta   90.00
_cell.angle_gamma   90.00
#
_symmetry.space_group_name_H-M   'P 1'
#
loop_
_entity.id
_entity.type
_entity.pdbx_description
1 polymer ?
#
loop_
_entity_poly.entity_id
_entity_poly.type
_entity_poly.pdbx_seq_one_letter_code
_entity_poly.pdbx_strand_id
1 'polypeptide(L)'
;VLFRSQFVESFLKFGLYALLLFMIATNFGIETSSVAALIASGGVAIGLALQGSLSNFAGGVLILLLKPFVVGDYIIVANDGTEGTVKVIQIFYTKLTTVDNKTIVIPNGTLSNSSLTNVTARPERQLDLKVGIAYDADLKKAKDLIETLLKQDDSIIQDEDIKVFVDSLADSSVILGMRAWVKTEEYWSTRWRLLEEIKLIFDEEGIEIPFNQLTVHMAEK
;
A
#
# COMPACT_ATOMS: atom_id res chain seq x y z
N VAL A 1 -4.86 27.78 20.63
CA VAL A 1 -3.55 28.07 21.25
C VAL A 1 -3.66 28.03 22.78
N LEU A 2 -4.66 28.64 23.39
CA LEU A 2 -4.85 28.71 24.87
C LEU A 2 -4.99 27.31 25.53
N PHE A 3 -5.69 26.37 24.92
CA PHE A 3 -5.84 25.01 25.49
C PHE A 3 -4.53 24.23 25.59
N ARG A 4 -3.61 24.42 24.63
CA ARG A 4 -2.29 23.73 24.62
C ARG A 4 -1.37 24.26 25.73
N SER A 5 -1.38 25.56 25.96
CA SER A 5 -0.54 26.17 27.02
C SER A 5 -1.03 25.78 28.41
N GLN A 6 -2.35 25.77 28.64
CA GLN A 6 -2.94 25.36 29.93
C GLN A 6 -2.69 23.87 30.23
N PHE A 7 -2.74 22.99 29.22
CA PHE A 7 -2.44 21.59 29.44
C PHE A 7 -0.98 21.34 29.82
N VAL A 8 -0.04 21.96 29.09
CA VAL A 8 1.40 21.86 29.40
C VAL A 8 1.71 22.44 30.78
N GLU A 9 1.12 23.58 31.12
CA GLU A 9 1.27 24.19 32.42
C GLU A 9 0.76 23.29 33.57
N SER A 10 -0.42 22.70 33.40
CA SER A 10 -1.00 21.78 34.39
C SER A 10 -0.16 20.51 34.55
N PHE A 11 0.35 19.96 33.46
CA PHE A 11 1.21 18.78 33.47
C PHE A 11 2.55 19.05 34.20
N LEU A 12 3.17 20.19 33.91
CA LEU A 12 4.41 20.62 34.61
C LEU A 12 4.17 20.87 36.10
N LYS A 13 3.07 21.54 36.44
CA LYS A 13 2.69 21.77 37.85
C LYS A 13 2.49 20.47 38.60
N PHE A 14 1.80 19.49 37.97
CA PHE A 14 1.61 18.17 38.57
C PHE A 14 2.94 17.45 38.83
N GLY A 15 3.88 17.47 37.88
CA GLY A 15 5.23 16.92 38.08
C GLY A 15 6.01 17.59 39.18
N LEU A 16 5.97 18.93 39.26
CA LEU A 16 6.62 19.69 40.30
C LEU A 16 6.01 19.43 41.70
N TYR A 17 4.69 19.33 41.80
CA TYR A 17 4.02 18.98 43.07
C TYR A 17 4.35 17.55 43.54
N ALA A 18 4.42 16.59 42.61
CA ALA A 18 4.83 15.22 42.93
C ALA A 18 6.27 15.17 43.46
N LEU A 19 7.20 15.93 42.84
CA LEU A 19 8.59 16.09 43.31
C LEU A 19 8.66 16.76 44.69
N LEU A 20 7.88 17.81 44.87
CA LEU A 20 7.82 18.53 46.16
C LEU A 20 7.30 17.62 47.28
N LEU A 21 6.22 16.88 47.04
CA LEU A 21 5.69 15.92 48.00
C LEU A 21 6.70 14.83 48.33
N PHE A 22 7.45 14.34 47.34
CA PHE A 22 8.55 13.38 47.55
C PHE A 22 9.60 13.96 48.50
N MET A 23 10.06 15.17 48.22
CA MET A 23 11.07 15.86 49.08
C MET A 23 10.56 16.08 50.51
N ILE A 24 9.30 16.48 50.68
CA ILE A 24 8.68 16.66 51.99
C ILE A 24 8.60 15.33 52.74
N ALA A 25 8.10 14.28 52.09
CA ALA A 25 7.95 12.95 52.67
C ALA A 25 9.29 12.39 53.19
N THR A 26 10.37 12.56 52.42
CA THR A 26 11.72 12.13 52.82
C THR A 26 12.26 12.94 54.02
N ASN A 27 11.94 14.23 54.10
CA ASN A 27 12.33 15.05 55.26
C ASN A 27 11.57 14.68 56.56
N PHE A 28 10.35 14.14 56.42
CA PHE A 28 9.57 13.65 57.57
C PHE A 28 9.94 12.21 57.98
N GLY A 29 11.03 11.64 57.42
CA GLY A 29 11.55 10.33 57.81
C GLY A 29 10.80 9.15 57.16
N ILE A 30 9.98 9.41 56.16
CA ILE A 30 9.40 8.31 55.35
C ILE A 30 10.52 7.67 54.54
N GLU A 31 10.60 6.35 54.60
CA GLU A 31 11.62 5.60 53.88
C GLU A 31 11.54 5.86 52.36
N THR A 32 12.63 6.34 51.78
CA THR A 32 12.71 6.71 50.35
C THR A 32 12.38 5.60 49.42
N SER A 33 12.66 4.34 49.79
CA SER A 33 12.34 3.12 49.02
C SER A 33 10.82 2.95 48.81
N SER A 34 10.03 3.21 49.85
CA SER A 34 8.57 3.10 49.78
C SER A 34 7.94 4.13 48.86
N VAL A 35 8.41 5.37 48.93
CA VAL A 35 7.94 6.48 48.06
C VAL A 35 8.39 6.26 46.61
N ALA A 36 9.62 5.80 46.41
CA ALA A 36 10.14 5.46 45.10
C ALA A 36 9.33 4.29 44.44
N ALA A 37 8.99 3.27 45.21
CA ALA A 37 8.16 2.16 44.74
C ALA A 37 6.76 2.62 44.30
N LEU A 38 6.17 3.57 45.04
CA LEU A 38 4.85 4.12 44.72
C LEU A 38 4.90 4.97 43.42
N ILE A 39 5.93 5.80 43.27
CA ILE A 39 6.14 6.58 42.04
C ILE A 39 6.42 5.66 40.84
N ALA A 40 7.24 4.62 41.02
CA ALA A 40 7.55 3.65 39.97
C ALA A 40 6.29 2.90 39.50
N SER A 41 5.44 2.44 40.44
CA SER A 41 4.19 1.75 40.12
C SER A 41 3.21 2.67 39.38
N GLY A 42 3.07 3.92 39.81
CA GLY A 42 2.28 4.94 39.10
C GLY A 42 2.84 5.25 37.70
N GLY A 43 4.16 5.32 37.57
CA GLY A 43 4.83 5.53 36.28
C GLY A 43 4.58 4.40 35.31
N VAL A 44 4.61 3.13 35.78
CA VAL A 44 4.25 1.96 34.96
C VAL A 44 2.79 2.03 34.52
N ALA A 45 1.87 2.36 35.42
CA ALA A 45 0.44 2.47 35.09
C ALA A 45 0.18 3.55 34.02
N ILE A 46 0.81 4.71 34.14
CA ILE A 46 0.73 5.80 33.15
C ILE A 46 1.37 5.36 31.83
N GLY A 47 2.53 4.71 31.87
CA GLY A 47 3.22 4.19 30.68
C GLY A 47 2.35 3.21 29.89
N LEU A 48 1.68 2.29 30.58
CA LEU A 48 0.74 1.35 29.95
C LEU A 48 -0.50 2.07 29.37
N ALA A 49 -1.03 3.07 30.09
CA ALA A 49 -2.16 3.86 29.58
C ALA A 49 -1.81 4.68 28.32
N LEU A 50 -0.56 5.12 28.18
CA LEU A 50 -0.06 5.90 27.05
C LEU A 50 0.62 5.05 25.97
N GLN A 51 0.72 3.73 26.15
CA GLN A 51 1.45 2.82 25.24
C GLN A 51 1.08 3.00 23.77
N GLY A 52 -0.20 3.11 23.45
CA GLY A 52 -0.67 3.29 22.07
C GLY A 52 -0.21 4.62 21.45
N SER A 53 -0.27 5.70 22.23
CA SER A 53 0.19 7.02 21.77
C SER A 53 1.70 7.05 21.58
N LEU A 54 2.46 6.44 22.50
CA LEU A 54 3.91 6.34 22.40
C LEU A 54 4.35 5.48 21.21
N SER A 55 3.63 4.39 20.95
CA SER A 55 3.86 3.55 19.74
C SER A 55 3.64 4.35 18.45
N ASN A 56 2.58 5.15 18.38
CA ASN A 56 2.31 6.00 17.22
C ASN A 56 3.35 7.10 17.04
N PHE A 57 3.80 7.71 18.14
CA PHE A 57 4.90 8.67 18.10
C PHE A 57 6.19 8.03 17.57
N ALA A 58 6.60 6.91 18.14
CA ALA A 58 7.78 6.17 17.70
C ALA A 58 7.68 5.74 16.24
N GLY A 59 6.50 5.22 15.81
CA GLY A 59 6.23 4.90 14.42
C GLY A 59 6.37 6.10 13.49
N GLY A 60 5.88 7.27 13.89
CA GLY A 60 6.04 8.51 13.12
C GLY A 60 7.51 8.92 12.95
N VAL A 61 8.29 8.82 14.04
CA VAL A 61 9.73 9.09 14.00
C VAL A 61 10.45 8.10 13.06
N LEU A 62 10.14 6.80 13.15
CA LEU A 62 10.72 5.77 12.28
C LEU A 62 10.39 6.01 10.80
N ILE A 63 9.14 6.35 10.48
CA ILE A 63 8.72 6.66 9.11
C ILE A 63 9.52 7.85 8.56
N LEU A 64 9.69 8.91 9.35
CA LEU A 64 10.42 10.11 8.93
C LEU A 64 11.92 9.87 8.76
N LEU A 65 12.52 8.99 9.59
CA LEU A 65 13.95 8.67 9.52
C LEU A 65 14.27 7.68 8.42
N LEU A 66 13.54 6.56 8.37
CA LEU A 66 13.81 5.45 7.45
C LEU A 66 13.18 5.66 6.06
N LYS A 67 12.15 6.51 5.97
CA LYS A 67 11.44 6.87 4.75
C LYS A 67 11.03 5.67 3.89
N PRO A 68 10.33 4.68 4.43
CA PRO A 68 9.80 3.57 3.65
C PRO A 68 8.82 4.06 2.58
N PHE A 69 8.23 5.22 2.81
CA PHE A 69 7.45 6.01 1.85
C PHE A 69 7.58 7.51 2.21
N VAL A 70 7.26 8.36 1.27
CA VAL A 70 7.25 9.82 1.44
C VAL A 70 5.90 10.41 1.03
N VAL A 71 5.70 11.69 1.30
CA VAL A 71 4.50 12.41 0.84
C VAL A 71 4.49 12.42 -0.70
N GLY A 72 3.38 12.02 -1.29
CA GLY A 72 3.20 11.83 -2.73
C GLY A 72 3.22 10.37 -3.18
N ASP A 73 3.79 9.45 -2.40
CA ASP A 73 3.80 8.03 -2.74
C ASP A 73 2.40 7.42 -2.65
N TYR A 74 2.12 6.47 -3.55
CA TYR A 74 0.95 5.60 -3.44
C TYR A 74 1.34 4.31 -2.73
N ILE A 75 0.69 4.03 -1.60
CA ILE A 75 0.98 2.87 -0.76
C ILE A 75 -0.24 1.98 -0.58
N ILE A 76 0.01 0.68 -0.42
CA ILE A 76 -0.99 -0.34 -0.09
C ILE A 76 -0.55 -1.01 1.21
N VAL A 77 -1.40 -0.98 2.23
CA VAL A 77 -1.16 -1.63 3.53
C VAL A 77 -1.66 -3.07 3.47
N ALA A 78 -0.77 -4.04 3.70
CA ALA A 78 -1.08 -5.45 3.46
C ALA A 78 -2.15 -6.03 4.39
N ASN A 79 -2.31 -5.50 5.61
CA ASN A 79 -3.17 -6.09 6.64
C ASN A 79 -4.67 -6.04 6.29
N ASP A 80 -5.11 -4.98 5.64
CA ASP A 80 -6.53 -4.70 5.35
C ASP A 80 -6.79 -4.23 3.91
N GLY A 81 -5.72 -4.16 3.09
CA GLY A 81 -5.83 -3.67 1.72
C GLY A 81 -6.08 -2.17 1.60
N THR A 82 -5.95 -1.42 2.71
CA THR A 82 -6.09 0.04 2.69
C THR A 82 -5.03 0.66 1.78
N GLU A 83 -5.45 1.48 0.81
CA GLU A 83 -4.55 2.08 -0.16
C GLU A 83 -4.85 3.55 -0.44
N GLY A 84 -3.85 4.28 -0.89
CA GLY A 84 -3.98 5.67 -1.29
C GLY A 84 -2.66 6.41 -1.38
N THR A 85 -2.75 7.65 -1.86
CA THR A 85 -1.60 8.55 -1.94
C THR A 85 -1.34 9.20 -0.59
N VAL A 86 -0.11 9.15 -0.11
CA VAL A 86 0.33 9.80 1.13
C VAL A 86 0.22 11.32 0.99
N LYS A 87 -0.74 11.90 1.70
CA LYS A 87 -0.99 13.37 1.67
C LYS A 87 -0.16 14.12 2.69
N VAL A 88 -0.04 13.56 3.91
CA VAL A 88 0.73 14.18 4.99
C VAL A 88 1.10 13.13 6.03
N ILE A 89 2.32 13.24 6.55
CA ILE A 89 2.83 12.46 7.67
C ILE A 89 2.88 13.37 8.88
N GLN A 90 2.06 13.09 9.90
CA GLN A 90 2.00 13.82 11.16
C GLN A 90 2.70 13.01 12.26
N ILE A 91 2.87 13.59 13.45
CA ILE A 91 3.59 12.93 14.55
C ILE A 91 2.97 11.57 14.93
N PHE A 92 1.63 11.46 14.97
CA PHE A 92 0.92 10.27 15.42
C PHE A 92 0.20 9.53 14.30
N TYR A 93 -0.12 10.21 13.21
CA TYR A 93 -0.96 9.69 12.12
C TYR A 93 -0.41 10.09 10.77
N THR A 94 -0.56 9.20 9.80
CA THR A 94 -0.39 9.48 8.38
C THR A 94 -1.75 9.55 7.71
N LYS A 95 -1.96 10.52 6.83
CA LYS A 95 -3.20 10.66 6.05
C LYS A 95 -2.94 10.28 4.62
N LEU A 96 -3.79 9.39 4.08
CA LEU A 96 -3.83 9.04 2.68
C LEU A 96 -5.05 9.68 2.02
N THR A 97 -4.95 9.89 0.71
CA THR A 97 -6.09 10.25 -0.15
C THR A 97 -6.31 9.11 -1.12
N THR A 98 -7.51 8.57 -1.17
CA THR A 98 -7.91 7.53 -2.12
C THR A 98 -8.11 8.11 -3.52
N VAL A 99 -8.21 7.24 -4.53
CA VAL A 99 -8.45 7.64 -5.94
C VAL A 99 -9.77 8.40 -6.09
N ASP A 100 -10.79 8.07 -5.28
CA ASP A 100 -12.09 8.76 -5.24
C ASP A 100 -12.12 9.94 -4.25
N ASN A 101 -10.93 10.46 -3.86
CA ASN A 101 -10.73 11.65 -3.04
C ASN A 101 -11.26 11.56 -1.59
N LYS A 102 -11.31 10.37 -1.02
CA LYS A 102 -11.57 10.18 0.42
C LYS A 102 -10.28 10.30 1.22
N THR A 103 -10.38 10.70 2.48
CA THR A 103 -9.24 10.76 3.39
C THR A 103 -9.25 9.56 4.33
N ILE A 104 -8.15 8.82 4.34
CA ILE A 104 -7.90 7.75 5.29
C ILE A 104 -6.88 8.25 6.30
N VAL A 105 -7.11 8.00 7.59
CA VAL A 105 -6.21 8.38 8.68
C VAL A 105 -5.72 7.11 9.35
N ILE A 106 -4.42 6.83 9.25
CA ILE A 106 -3.81 5.62 9.78
C ILE A 106 -2.84 5.98 10.91
N PRO A 107 -2.92 5.31 12.08
CA PRO A 107 -1.93 5.49 13.15
C PRO A 107 -0.53 5.07 12.66
N ASN A 108 0.48 5.89 12.95
CA ASN A 108 1.85 5.62 12.50
C ASN A 108 2.43 4.31 13.06
N GLY A 109 2.04 3.93 14.27
CA GLY A 109 2.42 2.65 14.87
C GLY A 109 1.91 1.46 14.06
N THR A 110 0.72 1.57 13.46
CA THR A 110 0.20 0.55 12.55
C THR A 110 1.06 0.46 11.29
N LEU A 111 1.33 1.60 10.64
CA LEU A 111 2.13 1.64 9.41
C LEU A 111 3.56 1.14 9.61
N SER A 112 4.21 1.54 10.71
CA SER A 112 5.59 1.15 11.01
C SER A 112 5.75 -0.34 11.34
N ASN A 113 4.69 -1.00 11.80
CA ASN A 113 4.68 -2.41 12.20
C ASN A 113 3.96 -3.33 11.18
N SER A 114 3.48 -2.77 10.06
CA SER A 114 2.80 -3.54 9.01
C SER A 114 3.69 -3.70 7.78
N SER A 115 3.49 -4.79 7.04
CA SER A 115 3.99 -4.87 5.68
C SER A 115 3.21 -3.88 4.81
N LEU A 116 3.92 -3.17 3.97
CA LEU A 116 3.31 -2.25 3.00
C LEU A 116 3.99 -2.38 1.63
N THR A 117 3.24 -2.13 0.59
CA THR A 117 3.75 -2.01 -0.77
C THR A 117 3.77 -0.53 -1.14
N ASN A 118 4.95 0.00 -1.46
CA ASN A 118 5.09 1.33 -2.05
C ASN A 118 5.09 1.17 -3.57
N VAL A 119 3.98 1.57 -4.19
CA VAL A 119 3.70 1.37 -5.62
C VAL A 119 4.49 2.34 -6.49
N THR A 120 4.83 3.51 -5.96
CA THR A 120 5.47 4.61 -6.68
C THR A 120 6.94 4.82 -6.32
N ALA A 121 7.51 3.97 -5.45
CA ALA A 121 8.90 4.08 -5.03
C ALA A 121 9.91 3.86 -6.17
N ARG A 122 9.51 3.18 -7.24
CA ARG A 122 10.32 2.94 -8.43
C ARG A 122 9.80 3.78 -9.59
N PRO A 123 10.68 4.35 -10.44
CA PRO A 123 10.28 5.15 -11.58
C PRO A 123 9.57 4.33 -12.67
N GLU A 124 9.80 3.01 -12.67
CA GLU A 124 9.29 2.07 -13.67
C GLU A 124 8.53 0.93 -13.03
N ARG A 125 7.52 0.44 -13.74
CA ARG A 125 6.71 -0.71 -13.33
C ARG A 125 6.53 -1.66 -14.49
N GLN A 126 6.50 -2.95 -14.19
CA GLN A 126 6.18 -3.96 -15.17
C GLN A 126 4.66 -4.12 -15.30
N LEU A 127 4.15 -3.93 -16.51
CA LEU A 127 2.82 -4.39 -16.90
C LEU A 127 2.82 -5.91 -16.96
N ASP A 128 1.79 -6.53 -16.41
CA ASP A 128 1.50 -7.96 -16.55
C ASP A 128 0.03 -8.04 -16.97
N LEU A 129 -0.20 -8.21 -18.27
CA LEU A 129 -1.52 -8.27 -18.87
C LEU A 129 -1.80 -9.67 -19.39
N LYS A 130 -3.07 -10.03 -19.41
CA LYS A 130 -3.51 -11.33 -19.91
C LYS A 130 -4.71 -11.15 -20.81
N VAL A 131 -4.75 -11.92 -21.90
CA VAL A 131 -5.89 -12.02 -22.82
C VAL A 131 -6.11 -13.47 -23.21
N GLY A 132 -7.36 -13.92 -23.24
CA GLY A 132 -7.74 -15.25 -23.68
C GLY A 132 -8.04 -15.26 -25.17
N ILE A 133 -7.56 -16.27 -25.88
CA ILE A 133 -7.92 -16.53 -27.28
C ILE A 133 -8.58 -17.91 -27.38
N ALA A 134 -9.39 -18.13 -28.42
CA ALA A 134 -10.00 -19.42 -28.67
C ALA A 134 -8.95 -20.51 -28.95
N TYR A 135 -9.26 -21.77 -28.62
CA TYR A 135 -8.33 -22.87 -28.81
C TYR A 135 -7.99 -23.15 -30.29
N ASP A 136 -8.87 -22.80 -31.20
CA ASP A 136 -8.71 -22.90 -32.66
C ASP A 136 -8.13 -21.64 -33.31
N ALA A 137 -7.91 -20.56 -32.53
CA ALA A 137 -7.28 -19.36 -33.03
C ALA A 137 -5.79 -19.57 -33.33
N ASP A 138 -5.27 -18.83 -34.31
CA ASP A 138 -3.83 -18.83 -34.62
C ASP A 138 -3.00 -18.23 -33.50
N LEU A 139 -2.50 -19.09 -32.61
CA LEU A 139 -1.67 -18.73 -31.46
C LEU A 139 -0.42 -17.92 -31.85
N LYS A 140 0.23 -18.28 -32.96
CA LYS A 140 1.45 -17.62 -33.40
C LYS A 140 1.13 -16.22 -33.89
N LYS A 141 0.12 -16.08 -34.74
CA LYS A 141 -0.34 -14.77 -35.22
C LYS A 141 -0.75 -13.86 -34.05
N ALA A 142 -1.51 -14.38 -33.07
CA ALA A 142 -1.94 -13.62 -31.92
C ALA A 142 -0.73 -13.08 -31.10
N LYS A 143 0.29 -13.91 -30.88
CA LYS A 143 1.51 -13.49 -30.19
C LYS A 143 2.30 -12.45 -30.99
N ASP A 144 2.47 -12.64 -32.28
CA ASP A 144 3.20 -11.72 -33.16
C ASP A 144 2.53 -10.33 -33.23
N LEU A 145 1.18 -10.29 -33.22
CA LEU A 145 0.40 -9.06 -33.17
C LEU A 145 0.64 -8.30 -31.85
N ILE A 146 0.53 -8.99 -30.71
CA ILE A 146 0.78 -8.39 -29.40
C ILE A 146 2.22 -7.88 -29.30
N GLU A 147 3.20 -8.67 -29.74
CA GLU A 147 4.60 -8.30 -29.70
C GLU A 147 4.88 -7.06 -30.57
N THR A 148 4.27 -6.99 -31.76
CA THR A 148 4.37 -5.84 -32.65
C THR A 148 3.75 -4.59 -32.01
N LEU A 149 2.56 -4.71 -31.40
CA LEU A 149 1.90 -3.63 -30.71
C LEU A 149 2.79 -3.07 -29.59
N LEU A 150 3.35 -3.94 -28.74
CA LEU A 150 4.20 -3.52 -27.63
C LEU A 150 5.50 -2.86 -28.12
N LYS A 151 6.09 -3.30 -29.21
CA LYS A 151 7.30 -2.72 -29.79
C LYS A 151 7.08 -1.36 -30.45
N GLN A 152 5.88 -1.07 -30.89
CA GLN A 152 5.52 0.18 -31.55
C GLN A 152 4.97 1.23 -30.59
N ASP A 153 4.69 0.85 -29.35
CA ASP A 153 4.09 1.73 -28.35
C ASP A 153 5.15 2.61 -27.66
N ASP A 154 4.99 3.91 -27.79
CA ASP A 154 5.92 4.92 -27.22
C ASP A 154 5.95 4.94 -25.69
N SER A 155 4.92 4.41 -25.02
CA SER A 155 4.87 4.31 -23.54
C SER A 155 5.64 3.11 -23.00
N ILE A 156 6.01 2.16 -23.87
CA ILE A 156 6.79 0.97 -23.50
C ILE A 156 8.28 1.32 -23.53
N ILE A 157 8.99 0.96 -22.47
CA ILE A 157 10.44 1.13 -22.37
C ILE A 157 11.10 0.04 -23.21
N GLN A 158 11.57 0.42 -24.40
CA GLN A 158 12.06 -0.53 -25.41
C GLN A 158 13.43 -1.16 -25.07
N ASP A 159 14.18 -0.54 -24.14
CA ASP A 159 15.47 -1.06 -23.66
C ASP A 159 15.29 -2.21 -22.66
N GLU A 160 14.06 -2.44 -22.17
CA GLU A 160 13.70 -3.48 -21.24
C GLU A 160 13.03 -4.67 -21.94
N ASP A 161 13.02 -5.83 -21.27
CA ASP A 161 12.48 -7.08 -21.78
C ASP A 161 10.96 -6.98 -22.08
N ILE A 162 10.58 -7.18 -23.34
CA ILE A 162 9.21 -7.40 -23.76
C ILE A 162 8.99 -8.91 -23.93
N LYS A 163 7.99 -9.47 -23.25
CA LYS A 163 7.69 -10.91 -23.29
C LYS A 163 6.24 -11.15 -23.63
N VAL A 164 5.99 -12.01 -24.63
CA VAL A 164 4.66 -12.54 -24.96
C VAL A 164 4.73 -14.07 -24.90
N PHE A 165 3.93 -14.68 -24.03
CA PHE A 165 3.98 -16.10 -23.74
C PHE A 165 2.58 -16.69 -23.53
N VAL A 166 2.48 -18.00 -23.53
CA VAL A 166 1.27 -18.69 -23.06
C VAL A 166 1.36 -18.78 -21.54
N ASP A 167 0.44 -18.14 -20.84
CA ASP A 167 0.39 -18.14 -19.37
C ASP A 167 -0.26 -19.42 -18.84
N SER A 168 -1.39 -19.79 -19.43
CA SER A 168 -2.13 -20.99 -19.02
C SER A 168 -3.09 -21.46 -20.11
N LEU A 169 -3.53 -22.71 -19.99
CA LEU A 169 -4.61 -23.30 -20.76
C LEU A 169 -5.84 -23.36 -19.86
N ALA A 170 -6.81 -22.49 -20.10
CA ALA A 170 -8.03 -22.37 -19.30
C ALA A 170 -9.17 -23.20 -19.91
N ASP A 171 -10.30 -23.29 -19.21
CA ASP A 171 -11.43 -24.16 -19.59
C ASP A 171 -11.99 -23.86 -20.98
N SER A 172 -11.97 -22.61 -21.42
CA SER A 172 -12.55 -22.18 -22.71
C SER A 172 -11.59 -21.32 -23.56
N SER A 173 -10.36 -21.13 -23.12
CA SER A 173 -9.40 -20.24 -23.81
C SER A 173 -7.95 -20.60 -23.53
N VAL A 174 -7.07 -20.23 -24.44
CA VAL A 174 -5.63 -20.18 -24.22
C VAL A 174 -5.29 -18.78 -23.73
N ILE A 175 -4.76 -18.67 -22.51
CA ILE A 175 -4.42 -17.38 -21.92
C ILE A 175 -3.02 -16.98 -22.37
N LEU A 176 -2.94 -15.88 -23.11
CA LEU A 176 -1.68 -15.22 -23.45
C LEU A 176 -1.32 -14.22 -22.35
N GLY A 177 -0.11 -14.32 -21.85
CA GLY A 177 0.50 -13.34 -20.95
C GLY A 177 1.42 -12.43 -21.73
N MET A 178 1.46 -11.16 -21.35
CA MET A 178 2.40 -10.19 -21.88
C MET A 178 2.99 -9.35 -20.77
N ARG A 179 4.30 -9.14 -20.82
CA ARG A 179 5.05 -8.32 -19.87
C ARG A 179 5.86 -7.29 -20.62
N ALA A 180 5.75 -6.05 -20.18
CA ALA A 180 6.51 -4.91 -20.68
C ALA A 180 6.70 -3.89 -19.56
N TRP A 181 7.72 -3.05 -19.66
CA TRP A 181 8.03 -2.02 -18.68
C TRP A 181 7.51 -0.66 -19.14
N VAL A 182 6.96 0.11 -18.19
CA VAL A 182 6.44 1.46 -18.42
C VAL A 182 6.83 2.36 -17.25
N LYS A 183 6.81 3.67 -17.48
CA LYS A 183 6.94 4.62 -16.37
C LYS A 183 5.79 4.46 -15.39
N THR A 184 6.10 4.58 -14.10
CA THR A 184 5.11 4.40 -13.03
C THR A 184 3.89 5.30 -13.19
N GLU A 185 4.08 6.55 -13.63
CA GLU A 185 3.01 7.53 -13.86
C GLU A 185 2.09 7.17 -15.03
N GLU A 186 2.61 6.43 -16.03
CA GLU A 186 1.87 6.01 -17.23
C GLU A 186 1.24 4.62 -17.11
N TYR A 187 1.46 3.92 -15.97
CA TYR A 187 1.06 2.52 -15.80
C TYR A 187 -0.43 2.27 -16.10
N TRP A 188 -1.32 3.05 -15.51
CA TRP A 188 -2.74 2.84 -15.65
C TRP A 188 -3.27 3.25 -17.01
N SER A 189 -2.84 4.38 -17.55
CA SER A 189 -3.23 4.86 -18.88
C SER A 189 -2.79 3.89 -19.98
N THR A 190 -1.54 3.44 -19.91
CA THR A 190 -1.00 2.45 -20.86
C THR A 190 -1.71 1.11 -20.73
N ARG A 191 -1.96 0.65 -19.48
CA ARG A 191 -2.68 -0.60 -19.24
C ARG A 191 -4.07 -0.62 -19.90
N TRP A 192 -4.86 0.43 -19.71
CA TRP A 192 -6.22 0.51 -20.25
C TRP A 192 -6.21 0.61 -21.78
N ARG A 193 -5.36 1.43 -22.34
CA ARG A 193 -5.21 1.62 -23.77
C ARG A 193 -4.76 0.32 -24.46
N LEU A 194 -3.75 -0.36 -23.95
CA LEU A 194 -3.28 -1.61 -24.52
C LEU A 194 -4.36 -2.71 -24.53
N LEU A 195 -5.18 -2.82 -23.48
CA LEU A 195 -6.28 -3.77 -23.45
C LEU A 195 -7.33 -3.48 -24.53
N GLU A 196 -7.62 -2.21 -24.77
CA GLU A 196 -8.52 -1.77 -25.86
C GLU A 196 -7.91 -2.05 -27.23
N GLU A 197 -6.67 -1.67 -27.47
CA GLU A 197 -5.96 -1.87 -28.73
C GLU A 197 -5.81 -3.35 -29.08
N ILE A 198 -5.49 -4.21 -28.11
CA ILE A 198 -5.44 -5.67 -28.31
C ILE A 198 -6.79 -6.19 -28.78
N LYS A 199 -7.89 -5.74 -28.14
CA LYS A 199 -9.24 -6.16 -28.55
C LYS A 199 -9.54 -5.74 -29.98
N LEU A 200 -9.23 -4.51 -30.36
CA LEU A 200 -9.46 -3.98 -31.71
C LEU A 200 -8.63 -4.71 -32.77
N ILE A 201 -7.34 -4.90 -32.51
CA ILE A 201 -6.45 -5.61 -33.45
C ILE A 201 -6.88 -7.07 -33.62
N PHE A 202 -7.30 -7.73 -32.54
CA PHE A 202 -7.78 -9.11 -32.62
C PHE A 202 -9.06 -9.23 -33.45
N ASP A 203 -9.98 -8.25 -33.30
CA ASP A 203 -11.18 -8.22 -34.12
C ASP A 203 -10.88 -8.02 -35.63
N GLU A 204 -9.96 -7.09 -35.93
CA GLU A 204 -9.55 -6.80 -37.31
C GLU A 204 -8.84 -8.01 -37.96
N GLU A 205 -8.03 -8.71 -37.17
CA GLU A 205 -7.21 -9.83 -37.66
C GLU A 205 -7.89 -11.22 -37.55
N GLY A 206 -9.13 -11.24 -37.05
CA GLY A 206 -9.93 -12.46 -36.92
C GLY A 206 -9.46 -13.40 -35.82
N ILE A 207 -8.83 -12.89 -34.78
CA ILE A 207 -8.47 -13.63 -33.57
C ILE A 207 -9.65 -13.58 -32.59
N GLU A 208 -10.28 -14.70 -32.35
CA GLU A 208 -11.44 -14.78 -31.46
C GLU A 208 -11.03 -14.74 -29.99
N ILE A 209 -11.65 -13.83 -29.21
CA ILE A 209 -11.69 -13.86 -27.76
C ILE A 209 -12.98 -14.60 -27.37
N PRO A 210 -12.90 -15.85 -26.90
CA PRO A 210 -14.07 -16.69 -26.78
C PRO A 210 -14.93 -16.33 -25.57
N PHE A 211 -16.23 -16.51 -25.71
CA PHE A 211 -17.13 -16.66 -24.57
C PHE A 211 -16.89 -18.00 -23.88
N ASN A 212 -17.44 -18.16 -22.67
CA ASN A 212 -17.41 -19.46 -22.00
C ASN A 212 -18.07 -20.52 -22.88
N GLN A 213 -17.35 -21.62 -23.17
CA GLN A 213 -17.79 -22.73 -24.00
C GLN A 213 -18.38 -23.83 -23.12
N LEU A 214 -19.49 -24.42 -23.56
CA LEU A 214 -20.13 -25.56 -22.92
C LEU A 214 -20.47 -26.62 -23.98
N THR A 215 -19.98 -27.84 -23.79
CA THR A 215 -20.37 -28.97 -24.63
C THR A 215 -21.59 -29.66 -24.01
N VAL A 216 -22.71 -29.71 -24.74
CA VAL A 216 -23.95 -30.36 -24.29
C VAL A 216 -24.13 -31.65 -25.07
N HIS A 217 -24.16 -32.79 -24.35
CA HIS A 217 -24.53 -34.10 -24.91
C HIS A 217 -26.01 -34.33 -24.65
N MET A 218 -26.82 -34.36 -25.71
CA MET A 218 -28.24 -34.73 -25.58
C MET A 218 -28.36 -36.23 -25.56
N ALA A 219 -29.03 -36.79 -24.55
CA ALA A 219 -29.35 -38.21 -24.54
C ALA A 219 -30.44 -38.50 -25.58
N GLU A 220 -30.19 -39.43 -26.48
CA GLU A 220 -31.24 -39.98 -27.33
C GLU A 220 -32.19 -40.81 -26.45
N LYS A 221 -33.53 -40.61 -26.62
CA LYS A 221 -34.57 -41.38 -25.91
C LYS A 221 -34.74 -42.75 -26.52
#